data_e74220d0358af6769d68e96410cd82c0
#
_entry.id   e74220d0358af6769d68e96410cd82c0
#
_cell.length_a   1.000
_cell.length_b   1.000
_cell.length_c   1.000
_cell.angle_alpha   90.00
_cell.angle_beta   90.00
_cell.angle_gamma   90.00
#
_symmetry.space_group_name_H-M   'P 1'
#
loop_
_entity.id
_entity.type
_entity.pdbx_description
1 polymer ?
#
loop_
_entity_poly.entity_id
_entity_poly.type
_entity_poly.pdbx_seq_one_letter_code
_entity_poly.pdbx_strand_id
1 'polypeptide(L)'
;KQANADADSLVQALSLYDVISPVLHSISVDQIRIERTALHYSLALKGQIEDFSIPEFNFHAEGLLIDSLVAPGEELNYFRSIAFEANDIQGIMRARNHRFDIKRLAMNTALGSFHIDSMRLRPLSVRSRNDYLSGSIDTIRIDGLAYDKGVSADLLKVRSPRLVYYKTPSVESPDKGKSTSVNSRVDVESLLNPFLRYLSRFGMQM
;
A
#
# COMPACT_ATOMS: atom_id res chain seq x y z
N LYS A 1 -14.62 -34.11 16.78
CA LYS A 1 -13.72 -33.30 15.90
C LYS A 1 -14.54 -32.29 15.14
N GLN A 2 -15.12 -31.33 15.82
CA GLN A 2 -15.86 -30.23 15.20
C GLN A 2 -16.05 -29.18 16.31
N ALA A 3 -15.01 -28.40 16.63
CA ALA A 3 -15.09 -27.28 17.56
C ALA A 3 -13.81 -26.42 17.45
N ASN A 4 -13.49 -25.86 16.29
CA ASN A 4 -12.45 -24.83 16.16
C ASN A 4 -12.63 -23.95 14.91
N ALA A 5 -13.85 -23.84 14.36
CA ALA A 5 -14.11 -23.02 13.17
C ALA A 5 -14.78 -21.66 13.48
N ASP A 6 -15.19 -21.41 14.72
CA ASP A 6 -16.05 -20.25 15.05
C ASP A 6 -15.36 -19.16 15.88
N ALA A 7 -14.05 -19.23 16.11
CA ALA A 7 -13.35 -18.21 16.90
C ALA A 7 -12.78 -17.02 16.08
N ASP A 8 -12.75 -17.09 14.75
CA ASP A 8 -12.15 -16.06 13.90
C ASP A 8 -13.16 -15.05 13.30
N SER A 9 -14.44 -15.15 13.63
CA SER A 9 -15.48 -14.34 12.95
C SER A 9 -16.10 -13.21 13.79
N LEU A 10 -15.54 -12.84 14.94
CA LEU A 10 -16.12 -11.80 15.82
C LEU A 10 -15.11 -10.72 16.25
N VAL A 11 -14.18 -10.34 15.43
CA VAL A 11 -13.65 -8.97 15.53
C VAL A 11 -14.62 -8.08 14.73
N GLN A 12 -15.75 -7.72 15.31
CA GLN A 12 -16.55 -6.59 14.83
C GLN A 12 -15.60 -5.39 14.78
N ALA A 13 -15.37 -4.85 13.57
CA ALA A 13 -14.67 -3.60 13.41
C ALA A 13 -15.49 -2.54 14.16
N LEU A 14 -15.04 -2.16 15.35
CA LEU A 14 -15.62 -1.06 16.11
C LEU A 14 -15.30 0.22 15.32
N SER A 15 -16.32 1.04 15.08
CA SER A 15 -16.11 2.38 14.51
C SER A 15 -15.42 3.27 15.56
N LEU A 16 -14.75 4.31 15.12
CA LEU A 16 -14.17 5.30 16.02
C LEU A 16 -15.25 5.92 16.92
N TYR A 17 -16.46 6.07 16.39
CA TYR A 17 -17.62 6.53 17.18
C TYR A 17 -17.97 5.57 18.31
N ASP A 18 -17.96 4.25 18.10
CA ASP A 18 -18.27 3.27 19.14
C ASP A 18 -17.31 3.36 20.33
N VAL A 19 -16.06 3.75 20.08
CA VAL A 19 -15.04 3.94 21.12
C VAL A 19 -15.32 5.18 21.97
N ILE A 20 -15.80 6.27 21.37
CA ILE A 20 -15.99 7.56 22.06
C ILE A 20 -17.43 7.74 22.64
N SER A 21 -18.43 7.11 22.03
CA SER A 21 -19.86 7.30 22.35
C SER A 21 -20.24 7.08 23.82
N PRO A 22 -19.56 6.24 24.61
CA PRO A 22 -19.86 6.12 26.05
C PRO A 22 -19.56 7.40 26.85
N VAL A 23 -18.72 8.30 26.31
CA VAL A 23 -18.23 9.51 26.99
C VAL A 23 -18.66 10.78 26.26
N LEU A 24 -18.65 10.77 24.94
CA LEU A 24 -18.94 11.93 24.09
C LEU A 24 -19.94 11.57 23.01
N HIS A 25 -20.90 12.47 22.74
CA HIS A 25 -21.89 12.30 21.65
C HIS A 25 -21.30 12.58 20.28
N SER A 26 -20.34 13.47 20.19
CA SER A 26 -19.61 13.77 18.95
C SER A 26 -18.29 14.47 19.25
N ILE A 27 -17.38 14.39 18.29
CA ILE A 27 -16.14 15.19 18.27
C ILE A 27 -16.12 15.95 16.95
N SER A 28 -15.93 17.27 17.02
CA SER A 28 -15.73 18.12 15.85
C SER A 28 -14.39 18.85 15.93
N VAL A 29 -13.59 18.76 14.86
CA VAL A 29 -12.32 19.48 14.73
C VAL A 29 -12.25 20.13 13.36
N ASP A 30 -12.12 21.46 13.31
CA ASP A 30 -12.13 22.19 12.04
C ASP A 30 -10.94 21.85 11.16
N GLN A 31 -9.75 21.75 11.76
CA GLN A 31 -8.50 21.46 11.05
C GLN A 31 -7.55 20.64 11.90
N ILE A 32 -6.88 19.68 11.25
CA ILE A 32 -5.75 18.93 11.79
C ILE A 32 -4.58 19.18 10.86
N ARG A 33 -3.44 19.61 11.40
CA ARG A 33 -2.20 19.79 10.64
C ARG A 33 -1.05 19.07 11.33
N ILE A 34 -0.33 18.27 10.57
CA ILE A 34 0.92 17.63 10.97
C ILE A 34 1.93 18.03 9.91
N GLU A 35 2.98 18.75 10.31
CA GLU A 35 3.94 19.32 9.37
C GLU A 35 5.36 18.87 9.72
N ARG A 36 6.17 18.61 8.69
CA ARG A 36 7.60 18.30 8.80
C ARG A 36 7.90 17.15 9.76
N THR A 37 7.04 16.15 9.77
CA THR A 37 7.19 14.98 10.65
C THR A 37 7.99 13.91 9.94
N ALA A 38 8.97 13.32 10.63
CA ALA A 38 9.62 12.11 10.16
C ALA A 38 8.88 10.89 10.72
N LEU A 39 8.60 9.92 9.87
CA LEU A 39 7.99 8.65 10.25
C LEU A 39 8.99 7.52 10.03
N HIS A 40 9.19 6.69 11.03
CA HIS A 40 9.94 5.45 10.93
C HIS A 40 9.10 4.31 11.47
N TYR A 41 8.97 3.26 10.67
CA TYR A 41 8.16 2.11 11.01
C TYR A 41 8.91 0.81 10.71
N SER A 42 8.98 -0.08 11.70
CA SER A 42 9.61 -1.39 11.56
C SER A 42 8.57 -2.49 11.84
N LEU A 43 8.49 -3.46 10.94
CA LEU A 43 7.57 -4.57 11.01
C LEU A 43 8.33 -5.89 11.03
N ALA A 44 8.08 -6.73 12.04
CA ALA A 44 8.59 -8.09 12.05
C ALA A 44 7.72 -8.99 11.16
N LEU A 45 8.29 -9.47 10.06
CA LEU A 45 7.62 -10.36 9.10
C LEU A 45 8.48 -11.60 8.84
N LYS A 46 7.93 -12.79 9.07
CA LYS A 46 8.63 -14.09 8.85
C LYS A 46 10.03 -14.15 9.50
N GLY A 47 10.16 -13.59 10.71
CA GLY A 47 11.42 -13.57 11.46
C GLY A 47 12.46 -12.55 10.93
N GLN A 48 12.09 -11.67 10.02
CA GLN A 48 12.92 -10.57 9.52
C GLN A 48 12.26 -9.23 9.82
N ILE A 49 13.07 -8.20 10.01
CA ILE A 49 12.58 -6.84 10.22
C ILE A 49 12.56 -6.13 8.86
N GLU A 50 11.38 -5.65 8.49
CA GLU A 50 11.18 -4.76 7.36
C GLU A 50 11.14 -3.32 7.89
N ASP A 51 11.86 -2.42 7.26
CA ASP A 51 12.00 -1.04 7.69
C ASP A 51 11.43 -0.09 6.64
N PHE A 52 10.66 0.89 7.10
CA PHE A 52 10.09 1.95 6.28
C PHE A 52 10.42 3.30 6.92
N SER A 53 10.88 4.23 6.11
CA SER A 53 11.25 5.56 6.53
C SER A 53 10.65 6.60 5.60
N ILE A 54 10.05 7.62 6.17
CA ILE A 54 9.54 8.82 5.51
C ILE A 54 10.18 10.01 6.22
N PRO A 55 11.26 10.59 5.68
CA PRO A 55 11.98 11.69 6.34
C PRO A 55 11.16 12.97 6.47
N GLU A 56 10.24 13.19 5.53
CA GLU A 56 9.37 14.35 5.54
C GLU A 56 7.93 13.94 5.17
N PHE A 57 7.04 14.15 6.13
CA PHE A 57 5.62 13.88 6.01
C PHE A 57 4.82 15.08 6.45
N ASN A 58 3.89 15.51 5.61
CA ASN A 58 2.93 16.56 5.89
C ASN A 58 1.52 15.99 5.74
N PHE A 59 0.64 16.30 6.69
CA PHE A 59 -0.75 15.88 6.68
C PHE A 59 -1.64 17.06 7.04
N HIS A 60 -2.71 17.21 6.27
CA HIS A 60 -3.74 18.21 6.52
C HIS A 60 -5.11 17.57 6.35
N ALA A 61 -5.97 17.72 7.33
CA ALA A 61 -7.36 17.29 7.25
C ALA A 61 -8.27 18.41 7.71
N GLU A 62 -9.43 18.51 7.09
CA GLU A 62 -10.45 19.51 7.39
C GLU A 62 -11.78 18.87 7.73
N GLY A 63 -12.48 19.50 8.68
CA GLY A 63 -13.86 19.16 9.03
C GLY A 63 -13.99 17.74 9.55
N LEU A 64 -13.11 17.31 10.48
CA LEU A 64 -13.32 16.06 11.19
C LEU A 64 -14.61 16.16 12.00
N LEU A 65 -15.52 15.23 11.74
CA LEU A 65 -16.74 15.04 12.52
C LEU A 65 -16.90 13.53 12.81
N ILE A 66 -16.79 13.16 14.08
CA ILE A 66 -17.02 11.80 14.54
C ILE A 66 -18.37 11.79 15.25
N ASP A 67 -19.35 11.14 14.64
CA ASP A 67 -20.70 10.98 15.16
C ASP A 67 -21.28 9.60 14.78
N SER A 68 -22.54 9.39 15.05
CA SER A 68 -23.24 8.14 14.75
C SER A 68 -23.60 7.91 13.27
N LEU A 69 -23.29 8.86 12.39
CA LEU A 69 -23.75 8.83 10.99
C LEU A 69 -22.79 8.03 10.08
N VAL A 70 -21.54 7.87 10.51
CA VAL A 70 -20.53 7.17 9.71
C VAL A 70 -20.47 5.69 10.12
N ALA A 71 -20.72 4.81 9.15
CA ALA A 71 -20.67 3.37 9.38
C ALA A 71 -19.23 2.85 9.61
N PRO A 72 -19.07 1.74 10.33
CA PRO A 72 -17.78 1.06 10.46
C PRO A 72 -17.20 0.73 9.08
N GLY A 73 -15.92 1.04 8.87
CA GLY A 73 -15.22 0.87 7.59
C GLY A 73 -15.30 2.08 6.65
N GLU A 74 -16.03 3.12 7.02
CA GLU A 74 -16.16 4.37 6.25
C GLU A 74 -15.45 5.55 6.95
N GLU A 75 -14.36 5.29 7.68
CA GLU A 75 -13.68 6.28 8.54
C GLU A 75 -13.13 7.48 7.76
N LEU A 76 -12.90 7.36 6.45
CA LEU A 76 -12.54 8.51 5.60
C LEU A 76 -13.67 9.55 5.51
N ASN A 77 -14.91 9.13 5.70
CA ASN A 77 -16.08 10.02 5.68
C ASN A 77 -16.19 10.89 6.94
N TYR A 78 -15.41 10.62 7.99
CA TYR A 78 -15.28 11.53 9.12
C TYR A 78 -14.65 12.88 8.74
N PHE A 79 -13.95 12.96 7.61
CA PHE A 79 -13.28 14.17 7.16
C PHE A 79 -13.96 14.77 5.95
N ARG A 80 -14.09 16.09 5.91
CA ARG A 80 -14.52 16.81 4.71
C ARG A 80 -13.46 16.74 3.61
N SER A 81 -12.20 16.86 3.99
CA SER A 81 -11.07 16.68 3.09
C SER A 81 -9.82 16.20 3.81
N ILE A 82 -9.00 15.45 3.08
CA ILE A 82 -7.69 15.00 3.53
C ILE A 82 -6.68 15.31 2.44
N ALA A 83 -5.54 15.86 2.82
CA ALA A 83 -4.37 15.98 1.98
C ALA A 83 -3.14 15.49 2.72
N PHE A 84 -2.28 14.75 2.05
CA PHE A 84 -0.96 14.41 2.58
C PHE A 84 0.11 14.47 1.51
N GLU A 85 1.33 14.72 1.94
CA GLU A 85 2.53 14.66 1.13
C GLU A 85 3.65 13.99 1.92
N ALA A 86 4.32 13.04 1.29
CA ALA A 86 5.45 12.32 1.85
C ALA A 86 6.60 12.34 0.85
N ASN A 87 7.77 12.75 1.30
CA ASN A 87 8.96 12.90 0.47
C ASN A 87 10.06 11.91 0.89
N ASP A 88 10.84 11.45 -0.12
CA ASP A 88 12.00 10.57 0.04
C ASP A 88 11.72 9.27 0.82
N ILE A 89 10.56 8.66 0.54
CA ILE A 89 10.13 7.41 1.16
C ILE A 89 11.08 6.29 0.79
N GLN A 90 11.52 5.53 1.77
CA GLN A 90 12.39 4.36 1.61
C GLN A 90 11.80 3.15 2.33
N GLY A 91 11.89 1.99 1.72
CA GLY A 91 11.47 0.74 2.33
C GLY A 91 12.45 -0.39 2.06
N ILE A 92 12.78 -1.16 3.10
CA ILE A 92 13.62 -2.34 3.03
C ILE A 92 12.76 -3.55 3.37
N MET A 93 12.49 -4.37 2.37
CA MET A 93 11.71 -5.61 2.47
C MET A 93 12.63 -6.82 2.47
N ARG A 94 13.26 -7.14 3.62
CA ARG A 94 14.24 -8.23 3.74
C ARG A 94 13.66 -9.59 3.44
N ALA A 95 12.43 -9.85 3.87
CA ALA A 95 11.73 -11.11 3.59
C ALA A 95 11.49 -11.36 2.09
N ARG A 96 11.53 -10.32 1.29
CA ARG A 96 11.38 -10.37 -0.18
C ARG A 96 12.66 -10.05 -0.93
N ASN A 97 13.77 -9.78 -0.24
CA ASN A 97 15.05 -9.36 -0.80
C ASN A 97 14.94 -8.08 -1.67
N HIS A 98 14.10 -7.12 -1.30
CA HIS A 98 13.89 -5.90 -2.08
C HIS A 98 14.03 -4.64 -1.22
N ARG A 99 14.40 -3.56 -1.91
CA ARG A 99 14.32 -2.18 -1.43
C ARG A 99 13.51 -1.38 -2.43
N PHE A 100 12.66 -0.50 -1.94
CA PHE A 100 12.02 0.51 -2.78
C PHE A 100 12.33 1.92 -2.30
N ASP A 101 12.32 2.85 -3.24
CA ASP A 101 12.49 4.27 -3.01
C ASP A 101 11.36 4.99 -3.77
N ILE A 102 10.67 5.95 -3.15
CA ILE A 102 9.69 6.83 -3.77
C ILE A 102 10.09 8.26 -3.45
N LYS A 103 10.27 9.09 -4.49
CA LYS A 103 10.71 10.48 -4.31
C LYS A 103 9.64 11.33 -3.65
N ARG A 104 8.37 11.16 -4.10
CA ARG A 104 7.23 11.90 -3.58
C ARG A 104 5.96 11.08 -3.73
N LEU A 105 5.14 11.09 -2.70
CA LEU A 105 3.79 10.55 -2.67
C LEU A 105 2.87 11.65 -2.16
N ALA A 106 1.84 12.00 -2.90
CA ALA A 106 0.88 13.01 -2.50
C ALA A 106 -0.55 12.58 -2.81
N MET A 107 -1.48 12.95 -1.94
CA MET A 107 -2.92 12.76 -2.12
C MET A 107 -3.66 14.00 -1.66
N ASN A 108 -4.74 14.36 -2.37
CA ASN A 108 -5.66 15.40 -1.96
C ASN A 108 -7.08 15.00 -2.36
N THR A 109 -7.93 14.70 -1.38
CA THR A 109 -9.30 14.25 -1.63
C THR A 109 -10.19 15.37 -2.13
N ALA A 110 -9.97 16.63 -1.71
CA ALA A 110 -10.74 17.78 -2.21
C ALA A 110 -10.49 18.04 -3.71
N LEU A 111 -9.30 17.72 -4.20
CA LEU A 111 -8.94 17.82 -5.62
C LEU A 111 -9.15 16.51 -6.38
N GLY A 112 -9.53 15.43 -5.69
CA GLY A 112 -9.64 14.12 -6.27
C GLY A 112 -8.33 13.66 -6.91
N SER A 113 -7.18 13.91 -6.29
CA SER A 113 -5.88 13.64 -6.89
C SER A 113 -4.99 12.75 -6.04
N PHE A 114 -4.28 11.84 -6.71
CA PHE A 114 -3.22 11.04 -6.12
C PHE A 114 -2.01 11.01 -7.05
N HIS A 115 -0.81 11.16 -6.50
CA HIS A 115 0.40 11.32 -7.27
C HIS A 115 1.58 10.59 -6.64
N ILE A 116 2.32 9.83 -7.44
CA ILE A 116 3.61 9.24 -7.07
C ILE A 116 4.65 9.70 -8.08
N ASP A 117 5.76 10.26 -7.60
CA ASP A 117 6.93 10.60 -8.42
C ASP A 117 8.09 9.66 -8.12
N SER A 118 8.70 9.19 -9.18
CA SER A 118 9.97 8.45 -9.17
C SER A 118 10.00 7.27 -8.20
N MET A 119 9.19 6.25 -8.48
CA MET A 119 9.24 4.98 -7.76
C MET A 119 10.31 4.07 -8.34
N ARG A 120 11.14 3.46 -7.49
CA ARG A 120 12.17 2.47 -7.85
C ARG A 120 12.09 1.26 -6.94
N LEU A 121 12.21 0.08 -7.54
CA LEU A 121 12.31 -1.20 -6.85
C LEU A 121 13.62 -1.87 -7.24
N ARG A 122 14.41 -2.29 -6.25
CA ARG A 122 15.73 -2.92 -6.47
C ARG A 122 15.91 -4.11 -5.54
N PRO A 123 16.63 -5.18 -5.96
CA PRO A 123 17.01 -6.23 -5.04
C PRO A 123 18.04 -5.72 -4.03
N LEU A 124 17.97 -6.20 -2.79
CA LEU A 124 18.98 -5.93 -1.75
C LEU A 124 20.29 -6.66 -2.04
N SER A 125 20.19 -7.88 -2.60
CA SER A 125 21.34 -8.70 -2.95
C SER A 125 21.07 -9.45 -4.24
N VAL A 126 22.01 -9.35 -5.17
CA VAL A 126 22.00 -10.07 -6.46
C VAL A 126 22.63 -11.47 -6.31
N ARG A 127 23.26 -11.77 -5.16
CA ARG A 127 23.95 -13.04 -4.92
C ARG A 127 23.01 -14.19 -4.54
N SER A 128 21.73 -13.92 -4.32
CA SER A 128 20.78 -14.98 -4.00
C SER A 128 20.48 -15.80 -5.25
N ARG A 129 20.40 -17.12 -5.10
CA ARG A 129 19.93 -18.06 -6.14
C ARG A 129 18.42 -17.88 -6.42
N ASN A 130 17.85 -16.79 -6.03
CA ASN A 130 16.43 -16.51 -6.13
C ASN A 130 16.16 -15.56 -7.28
N ASP A 131 15.05 -15.77 -7.94
CA ASP A 131 14.52 -14.84 -8.91
C ASP A 131 14.24 -13.48 -8.25
N TYR A 132 14.48 -12.40 -8.97
CA TYR A 132 14.18 -11.07 -8.45
C TYR A 132 13.61 -10.15 -9.51
N LEU A 133 12.82 -9.20 -9.04
CA LEU A 133 12.22 -8.12 -9.82
C LEU A 133 12.98 -6.82 -9.56
N SER A 134 13.27 -6.07 -10.62
CA SER A 134 13.78 -4.70 -10.54
C SER A 134 12.93 -3.81 -11.42
N GLY A 135 12.75 -2.56 -11.04
CA GLY A 135 11.97 -1.68 -11.89
C GLY A 135 11.95 -0.23 -11.43
N SER A 136 11.42 0.61 -12.29
CA SER A 136 11.17 2.02 -12.01
C SER A 136 9.93 2.50 -12.72
N ILE A 137 9.28 3.51 -12.14
CA ILE A 137 8.17 4.24 -12.71
C ILE A 137 8.46 5.72 -12.45
N ASP A 138 8.45 6.55 -13.50
CA ASP A 138 8.73 7.97 -13.34
C ASP A 138 7.57 8.68 -12.62
N THR A 139 6.33 8.39 -13.03
CA THR A 139 5.15 9.02 -12.42
C THR A 139 3.95 8.09 -12.48
N ILE A 140 3.19 8.05 -11.40
CA ILE A 140 1.80 7.56 -11.37
C ILE A 140 0.92 8.73 -10.95
N ARG A 141 -0.11 9.01 -11.73
CA ARG A 141 -1.09 10.06 -11.43
C ARG A 141 -2.49 9.52 -11.58
N ILE A 142 -3.32 9.80 -10.60
CA ILE A 142 -4.74 9.51 -10.59
C ILE A 142 -5.48 10.84 -10.44
N ASP A 143 -6.39 11.12 -11.34
CA ASP A 143 -7.27 12.30 -11.32
C ASP A 143 -8.73 11.85 -11.21
N GLY A 144 -9.58 12.68 -10.59
CA GLY A 144 -10.98 12.36 -10.34
C GLY A 144 -11.17 11.26 -9.32
N LEU A 145 -10.23 11.12 -8.38
CA LEU A 145 -10.33 10.15 -7.30
C LEU A 145 -11.50 10.50 -6.38
N ALA A 146 -12.46 9.63 -6.27
CA ALA A 146 -13.62 9.78 -5.40
C ALA A 146 -13.80 8.57 -4.48
N TYR A 147 -14.27 8.85 -3.27
CA TYR A 147 -14.52 7.88 -2.20
C TYR A 147 -16.00 8.03 -1.80
N ASP A 148 -16.87 7.31 -2.50
CA ASP A 148 -18.27 7.25 -2.13
C ASP A 148 -18.59 5.81 -1.68
N LYS A 149 -19.22 4.99 -2.47
CA LYS A 149 -19.53 3.57 -2.18
C LYS A 149 -18.38 2.64 -2.59
N GLY A 150 -17.21 3.17 -2.78
CA GLY A 150 -15.99 2.52 -3.26
C GLY A 150 -14.98 3.56 -3.72
N VAL A 151 -13.85 3.09 -4.29
CA VAL A 151 -12.85 3.96 -4.89
C VAL A 151 -13.07 4.01 -6.39
N SER A 152 -13.29 5.20 -6.94
CA SER A 152 -13.36 5.45 -8.39
C SER A 152 -12.35 6.51 -8.81
N ALA A 153 -12.00 6.53 -10.08
CA ALA A 153 -11.09 7.51 -10.65
C ALA A 153 -11.44 7.75 -12.13
N ASP A 154 -11.27 8.99 -12.60
CA ASP A 154 -11.51 9.34 -13.99
C ASP A 154 -10.33 8.98 -14.88
N LEU A 155 -9.11 9.12 -14.36
CA LEU A 155 -7.89 8.90 -15.11
C LEU A 155 -6.79 8.29 -14.25
N LEU A 156 -6.20 7.19 -14.73
CA LEU A 156 -4.93 6.64 -14.26
C LEU A 156 -3.87 6.84 -15.35
N LYS A 157 -2.83 7.61 -15.06
CA LYS A 157 -1.69 7.84 -15.96
C LYS A 157 -0.41 7.30 -15.34
N VAL A 158 0.26 6.39 -16.05
CA VAL A 158 1.57 5.84 -15.68
C VAL A 158 2.59 6.24 -16.74
N ARG A 159 3.71 6.85 -16.32
CA ARG A 159 4.81 7.28 -17.23
C ARG A 159 6.04 6.41 -17.02
N SER A 160 6.64 6.03 -18.15
CA SER A 160 7.92 5.34 -18.23
C SER A 160 8.05 4.11 -17.30
N PRO A 161 7.07 3.21 -17.26
CA PRO A 161 7.22 2.01 -16.47
C PRO A 161 8.32 1.12 -17.07
N ARG A 162 9.29 0.71 -16.25
CA ARG A 162 10.35 -0.24 -16.62
C ARG A 162 10.37 -1.34 -15.59
N LEU A 163 10.13 -2.58 -16.00
CA LEU A 163 10.16 -3.76 -15.14
C LEU A 163 11.08 -4.79 -15.77
N VAL A 164 12.00 -5.31 -14.99
CA VAL A 164 12.95 -6.34 -15.39
C VAL A 164 12.88 -7.48 -14.39
N TYR A 165 12.51 -8.64 -14.88
CA TYR A 165 12.49 -9.87 -14.11
C TYR A 165 13.73 -10.71 -14.44
N TYR A 166 14.51 -11.01 -13.42
CA TYR A 166 15.69 -11.87 -13.54
C TYR A 166 15.35 -13.26 -12.99
N LYS A 167 15.40 -14.24 -13.87
CA LYS A 167 15.24 -15.65 -13.51
C LYS A 167 16.61 -16.28 -13.31
N THR A 168 16.81 -16.87 -12.14
CA THR A 168 18.02 -17.63 -11.89
C THR A 168 17.95 -18.95 -12.67
N PRO A 169 19.00 -19.31 -13.45
CA PRO A 169 19.04 -20.61 -14.10
C PRO A 169 18.92 -21.70 -13.04
N SER A 170 17.94 -22.58 -13.17
CA SER A 170 17.91 -23.82 -12.39
C SER A 170 19.15 -24.61 -12.77
N VAL A 171 19.99 -24.95 -11.79
CA VAL A 171 21.04 -25.97 -11.99
C VAL A 171 20.29 -27.28 -12.21
N GLU A 172 20.03 -27.61 -13.48
CA GLU A 172 19.49 -28.90 -13.82
C GLU A 172 20.48 -29.96 -13.32
N SER A 173 20.00 -30.82 -12.43
CA SER A 173 20.70 -32.12 -12.17
C SER A 173 20.89 -32.83 -13.51
N PRO A 174 22.06 -33.38 -13.81
CA PRO A 174 22.40 -33.94 -15.11
C PRO A 174 21.67 -35.26 -15.39
N ASP A 175 20.39 -35.38 -15.13
CA ASP A 175 19.63 -36.57 -15.47
C ASP A 175 18.21 -36.23 -15.93
N LYS A 176 17.98 -36.50 -17.21
CA LYS A 176 16.76 -36.62 -18.02
C LYS A 176 16.60 -35.53 -19.08
N GLY A 177 17.11 -35.92 -20.27
CA GLY A 177 16.81 -35.26 -21.52
C GLY A 177 15.30 -35.24 -21.80
N LYS A 178 14.73 -34.04 -21.74
CA LYS A 178 13.61 -33.55 -22.53
C LYS A 178 13.65 -32.03 -22.52
N SER A 179 14.16 -31.45 -23.58
CA SER A 179 14.02 -30.05 -23.92
C SER A 179 12.53 -29.70 -24.05
N THR A 180 11.97 -29.10 -23.06
CA THR A 180 10.69 -28.40 -23.19
C THR A 180 11.00 -26.91 -23.09
N SER A 181 10.92 -26.21 -24.21
CA SER A 181 10.93 -24.73 -24.26
C SER A 181 9.76 -24.23 -23.45
N VAL A 182 9.99 -23.85 -22.22
CA VAL A 182 8.97 -23.19 -21.38
C VAL A 182 8.92 -21.73 -21.79
N ASN A 183 7.98 -21.41 -22.67
CA ASN A 183 7.46 -20.05 -22.81
C ASN A 183 6.76 -19.68 -21.49
N SER A 184 7.52 -19.25 -20.49
CA SER A 184 6.92 -18.72 -19.26
C SER A 184 6.31 -17.36 -19.59
N ARG A 185 5.00 -17.33 -19.91
CA ARG A 185 4.22 -16.11 -19.81
C ARG A 185 4.36 -15.62 -18.39
N VAL A 186 4.99 -14.44 -18.25
CA VAL A 186 5.01 -13.74 -16.95
C VAL A 186 3.56 -13.41 -16.63
N ASP A 187 3.03 -14.05 -15.62
CA ASP A 187 1.70 -13.73 -15.11
C ASP A 187 1.79 -12.37 -14.38
N VAL A 188 1.41 -11.32 -15.10
CA VAL A 188 1.42 -9.93 -14.60
C VAL A 188 0.51 -9.79 -13.38
N GLU A 189 -0.55 -10.59 -13.30
CA GLU A 189 -1.48 -10.62 -12.17
C GLU A 189 -0.80 -11.10 -10.89
N SER A 190 0.05 -12.12 -10.97
CA SER A 190 0.84 -12.61 -9.83
C SER A 190 1.89 -11.60 -9.35
N LEU A 191 2.41 -10.75 -10.24
CA LEU A 191 3.35 -9.68 -9.89
C LEU A 191 2.66 -8.48 -9.22
N LEU A 192 1.43 -8.18 -9.64
CA LEU A 192 0.63 -7.09 -9.08
C LEU A 192 -0.10 -7.51 -7.80
N ASN A 193 -0.38 -8.78 -7.61
CA ASN A 193 -1.16 -9.32 -6.49
C ASN A 193 -0.65 -8.90 -5.08
N PRO A 194 0.67 -8.84 -4.79
CA PRO A 194 1.15 -8.33 -3.50
C PRO A 194 0.83 -6.84 -3.28
N PHE A 195 0.89 -6.04 -4.36
CA PHE A 195 0.56 -4.62 -4.32
C PHE A 195 -0.96 -4.42 -4.19
N LEU A 196 -1.75 -5.16 -4.94
CA LEU A 196 -3.20 -5.15 -4.90
C LEU A 196 -3.73 -5.60 -3.53
N ARG A 197 -3.15 -6.64 -2.92
CA ARG A 197 -3.47 -7.07 -1.55
C ARG A 197 -3.09 -6.05 -0.50
N TYR A 198 -2.05 -5.26 -0.74
CA TYR A 198 -1.68 -4.18 0.15
C TYR A 198 -2.72 -3.05 0.07
N LEU A 199 -3.13 -2.66 -1.13
CA LEU A 199 -4.18 -1.68 -1.36
C LEU A 199 -5.54 -2.13 -0.83
N SER A 200 -5.90 -3.41 -0.97
CA SER A 200 -7.17 -3.95 -0.45
C SER A 200 -7.27 -3.92 1.08
N ARG A 201 -6.14 -3.96 1.81
CA ARG A 201 -6.11 -3.78 3.27
C ARG A 201 -6.45 -2.36 3.71
N PHE A 202 -6.36 -1.40 2.82
CA PHE A 202 -6.79 -0.01 3.04
C PHE A 202 -8.21 0.27 2.52
N GLY A 203 -9.04 -0.77 2.34
CA GLY A 203 -10.43 -0.63 1.90
C GLY A 203 -10.61 -0.35 0.40
N MET A 204 -9.54 -0.36 -0.39
CA MET A 204 -9.63 -0.24 -1.84
C MET A 204 -10.01 -1.60 -2.44
N GLN A 205 -11.31 -1.86 -2.58
CA GLN A 205 -11.83 -2.96 -3.40
C GLN A 205 -11.79 -2.49 -4.86
N MET A 206 -11.01 -3.19 -5.69
CA MET A 206 -11.04 -3.04 -7.15
C MET A 206 -12.00 -4.03 -7.75
#